data_530626cda2b0c9812c258b55c2c2478a
#
_entry.id   530626cda2b0c9812c258b55c2c2478a
#
_cell.length_a   1.000
_cell.length_b   1.000
_cell.length_c   1.000
_cell.angle_alpha   90.00
_cell.angle_beta   90.00
_cell.angle_gamma   90.00
#
_symmetry.space_group_name_H-M   'P 1'
#
loop_
_entity.id
_entity.type
_entity.pdbx_description
1 polymer ?
#
loop_
_entity_poly.entity_id
_entity_poly.type
_entity_poly.pdbx_seq_one_letter_code
_entity_poly.pdbx_strand_id
1 'polypeptide(L)'
;MALVNEHYLKLQKNYLFADIAKKVNAYKVANPKARVISLGIGDVTRPLVPAAIDAMHKAVDDMAHKETFHGYGPEQGYLWLREAIVKNDFLPRGIRLDPSEVFVNDGAKSDTGNIQELVRW
;
A
#
# COMPACT_ATOMS: atom_id res chain seq x y z
N MET A 1 -16.60 21.01 -25.53
CA MET A 1 -17.15 21.08 -24.17
C MET A 1 -17.19 19.65 -23.63
N ALA A 2 -16.53 19.38 -22.52
CA ALA A 2 -16.58 18.02 -21.93
C ALA A 2 -17.94 17.83 -21.23
N LEU A 3 -18.59 16.70 -21.51
CA LEU A 3 -19.85 16.32 -20.86
C LEU A 3 -19.55 15.37 -19.70
N VAL A 4 -20.35 15.48 -18.65
CA VAL A 4 -20.26 14.57 -17.50
C VAL A 4 -20.78 13.20 -17.93
N ASN A 5 -20.06 12.14 -17.55
CA ASN A 5 -20.55 10.78 -17.76
C ASN A 5 -21.75 10.51 -16.82
N GLU A 6 -22.94 10.48 -17.39
CA GLU A 6 -24.20 10.32 -16.64
C GLU A 6 -24.32 8.96 -15.91
N HIS A 7 -23.52 7.96 -16.30
CA HIS A 7 -23.49 6.67 -15.59
C HIS A 7 -23.02 6.81 -14.15
N TYR A 8 -22.16 7.81 -13.85
CA TYR A 8 -21.77 8.11 -12.46
C TYR A 8 -22.93 8.57 -11.59
N LEU A 9 -23.97 9.15 -12.17
CA LEU A 9 -25.17 9.56 -11.42
C LEU A 9 -26.00 8.37 -10.93
N LYS A 10 -25.80 7.19 -11.54
CA LYS A 10 -26.47 5.93 -11.16
C LYS A 10 -25.75 5.18 -10.03
N LEU A 11 -24.51 5.56 -9.71
CA LEU A 11 -23.76 4.95 -8.62
C LEU A 11 -24.35 5.39 -7.27
N GLN A 12 -24.32 4.46 -6.29
CA GLN A 12 -24.67 4.82 -4.93
C GLN A 12 -23.73 5.92 -4.43
N LYS A 13 -24.32 7.01 -3.91
CA LYS A 13 -23.57 8.19 -3.47
C LYS A 13 -22.72 7.97 -2.22
N ASN A 14 -22.88 6.82 -1.55
CA ASN A 14 -22.29 6.57 -0.25
C ASN A 14 -21.20 5.50 -0.32
N TYR A 15 -20.02 5.89 0.10
CA TYR A 15 -18.93 4.96 0.38
C TYR A 15 -19.16 4.35 1.76
N LEU A 16 -19.34 3.02 1.83
CA LEU A 16 -19.70 2.27 3.03
C LEU A 16 -18.88 2.69 4.28
N PHE A 17 -17.57 2.83 4.13
CA PHE A 17 -16.69 3.18 5.24
C PHE A 17 -16.92 4.60 5.78
N ALA A 18 -17.27 5.56 4.91
CA ALA A 18 -17.61 6.90 5.34
C ALA A 18 -18.90 6.93 6.17
N ASP A 19 -19.88 6.12 5.80
CA ASP A 19 -21.14 6.01 6.54
C ASP A 19 -20.94 5.30 7.89
N ILE A 20 -20.12 4.25 7.92
CA ILE A 20 -19.74 3.58 9.18
C ILE A 20 -19.02 4.57 10.10
N ALA A 21 -18.05 5.33 9.60
CA ALA A 21 -17.34 6.32 10.39
C ALA A 21 -18.28 7.38 10.99
N LYS A 22 -19.24 7.89 10.20
CA LYS A 22 -20.26 8.83 10.67
C LYS A 22 -21.11 8.22 11.80
N LYS A 23 -21.59 6.98 11.63
CA LYS A 23 -22.39 6.28 12.65
C LYS A 23 -21.61 6.04 13.92
N VAL A 24 -20.33 5.61 13.81
CA VAL A 24 -19.45 5.41 14.98
C VAL A 24 -19.22 6.72 15.73
N ASN A 25 -18.97 7.81 15.01
CA ASN A 25 -18.77 9.13 15.64
C ASN A 25 -20.04 9.62 16.33
N ALA A 26 -21.20 9.48 15.68
CA ALA A 26 -22.50 9.84 16.30
C ALA A 26 -22.75 9.02 17.56
N TYR A 27 -22.45 7.72 17.54
CA TYR A 27 -22.58 6.85 18.70
C TYR A 27 -21.65 7.29 19.86
N LYS A 28 -20.38 7.60 19.58
CA LYS A 28 -19.42 8.08 20.59
C LYS A 28 -19.87 9.40 21.23
N VAL A 29 -20.41 10.32 20.42
CA VAL A 29 -20.95 11.59 20.92
C VAL A 29 -22.14 11.36 21.84
N ALA A 30 -23.07 10.49 21.45
CA ALA A 30 -24.24 10.15 22.25
C ALA A 30 -23.90 9.34 23.51
N ASN A 31 -22.79 8.61 23.52
CA ASN A 31 -22.38 7.70 24.59
C ASN A 31 -20.92 7.93 25.00
N PRO A 32 -20.56 9.05 25.61
CA PRO A 32 -19.16 9.44 25.86
C PRO A 32 -18.41 8.50 26.80
N LYS A 33 -19.12 7.70 27.62
CA LYS A 33 -18.52 6.68 28.50
C LYS A 33 -18.41 5.29 27.86
N ALA A 34 -18.95 5.09 26.66
CA ALA A 34 -18.92 3.79 26.01
C ALA A 34 -17.54 3.49 25.42
N ARG A 35 -17.03 2.29 25.69
CA ARG A 35 -15.81 1.78 25.03
C ARG A 35 -16.21 1.12 23.72
N VAL A 36 -15.84 1.75 22.61
CA VAL A 36 -16.07 1.19 21.27
C VAL A 36 -14.88 0.33 20.87
N ILE A 37 -15.12 -0.95 20.57
CA ILE A 37 -14.13 -1.87 19.99
C ILE A 37 -14.38 -1.94 18.49
N SER A 38 -13.39 -1.55 17.70
CA SER A 38 -13.46 -1.64 16.23
C SER A 38 -12.96 -3.02 15.77
N LEU A 39 -13.85 -3.76 15.12
CA LEU A 39 -13.54 -5.05 14.48
C LEU A 39 -13.65 -4.93 12.94
N GLY A 40 -13.60 -3.71 12.43
CA GLY A 40 -13.68 -3.41 11.01
C GLY A 40 -12.36 -3.66 10.27
N ILE A 41 -11.97 -2.73 9.42
CA ILE A 41 -10.73 -2.83 8.63
C ILE A 41 -9.54 -2.83 9.57
N GLY A 42 -8.59 -3.74 9.33
CA GLY A 42 -7.29 -3.74 9.97
C GLY A 42 -6.52 -2.46 9.60
N ASP A 43 -5.89 -1.85 10.59
CA ASP A 43 -5.04 -0.68 10.42
C ASP A 43 -3.72 -0.89 11.16
N VAL A 44 -2.68 -0.18 10.71
CA VAL A 44 -1.41 -0.16 11.41
C VAL A 44 -1.56 0.58 12.74
N THR A 45 -1.27 -0.12 13.83
CA THR A 45 -1.44 0.39 15.20
C THR A 45 -0.11 0.67 15.90
N ARG A 46 0.99 0.40 15.24
CA ARG A 46 2.34 0.59 15.78
C ARG A 46 3.12 1.57 14.92
N PRO A 47 3.95 2.45 15.53
CA PRO A 47 4.87 3.29 14.79
C PRO A 47 5.90 2.45 14.04
N LEU A 48 6.54 3.05 13.04
CA LEU A 48 7.66 2.44 12.34
C LEU A 48 8.82 2.18 13.31
N VAL A 49 9.56 1.12 13.04
CA VAL A 49 10.77 0.81 13.80
C VAL A 49 11.87 1.86 13.50
N PRO A 50 12.78 2.18 14.47
CA PRO A 50 13.80 3.20 14.27
C PRO A 50 14.65 2.98 13.02
N ALA A 51 15.04 1.73 12.72
CA ALA A 51 15.82 1.41 11.52
C ALA A 51 15.12 1.80 10.20
N ALA A 52 13.78 1.70 10.13
CA ALA A 52 13.03 2.15 8.96
C ALA A 52 13.05 3.68 8.85
N ILE A 53 12.87 4.38 9.96
CA ILE A 53 12.94 5.85 10.01
C ILE A 53 14.33 6.34 9.56
N ASP A 54 15.40 5.75 10.10
CA ASP A 54 16.77 6.12 9.73
C ASP A 54 17.05 5.87 8.24
N ALA A 55 16.56 4.76 7.69
CA ALA A 55 16.71 4.45 6.27
C ALA A 55 15.94 5.45 5.39
N MET A 56 14.75 5.87 5.80
CA MET A 56 13.97 6.88 5.08
C MET A 56 14.67 8.24 5.10
N HIS A 57 15.24 8.67 6.23
CA HIS A 57 16.02 9.91 6.31
C HIS A 57 17.22 9.86 5.36
N LYS A 58 17.98 8.78 5.35
CA LYS A 58 19.11 8.61 4.42
C LYS A 58 18.68 8.66 2.97
N ALA A 59 17.56 8.01 2.63
CA ALA A 59 17.05 8.04 1.27
C ALA A 59 16.62 9.45 0.81
N VAL A 60 16.11 10.28 1.74
CA VAL A 60 15.82 11.69 1.44
C VAL A 60 17.10 12.49 1.24
N ASP A 61 18.12 12.27 2.08
CA ASP A 61 19.43 12.93 1.96
C ASP A 61 20.09 12.56 0.61
N ASP A 62 20.03 11.31 0.19
CA ASP A 62 20.53 10.83 -1.09
C ASP A 62 19.92 11.58 -2.28
N MET A 63 18.66 11.97 -2.19
CA MET A 63 17.98 12.75 -3.24
C MET A 63 18.49 14.17 -3.39
N ALA A 64 19.24 14.69 -2.41
CA ALA A 64 19.82 16.05 -2.45
C ALA A 64 21.08 16.14 -3.32
N HIS A 65 21.71 15.01 -3.67
CA HIS A 65 22.99 14.96 -4.36
C HIS A 65 22.86 14.32 -5.74
N LYS A 66 23.47 14.92 -6.74
CA LYS A 66 23.39 14.45 -8.14
C LYS A 66 23.88 13.01 -8.30
N GLU A 67 24.88 12.63 -7.53
CA GLU A 67 25.55 11.33 -7.60
C GLU A 67 24.69 10.18 -7.03
N THR A 68 23.81 10.52 -6.11
CA THR A 68 22.95 9.57 -5.39
C THR A 68 21.47 9.76 -5.69
N PHE A 69 21.14 10.76 -6.50
CA PHE A 69 19.76 11.00 -6.93
C PHE A 69 19.20 9.82 -7.73
N HIS A 70 18.01 9.40 -7.38
CA HIS A 70 17.27 8.35 -8.07
C HIS A 70 16.06 8.92 -8.82
N GLY A 71 16.07 8.79 -10.15
CA GLY A 71 14.91 9.05 -10.99
C GLY A 71 14.00 7.83 -11.09
N TYR A 72 13.44 7.58 -12.28
CA TYR A 72 12.69 6.34 -12.55
C TYR A 72 13.59 5.13 -12.37
N GLY A 73 13.15 4.20 -11.52
CA GLY A 73 13.80 2.91 -11.36
C GLY A 73 13.50 1.95 -12.50
N PRO A 74 14.14 0.76 -12.52
CA PRO A 74 13.77 -0.33 -13.40
C PRO A 74 12.32 -0.77 -13.16
N GLU A 75 11.60 -1.18 -14.20
CA GLU A 75 10.19 -1.59 -14.15
C GLU A 75 9.91 -2.70 -13.12
N GLN A 76 10.80 -3.66 -12.99
CA GLN A 76 10.71 -4.72 -11.97
C GLN A 76 11.13 -4.29 -10.56
N GLY A 77 11.69 -3.12 -10.41
CA GLY A 77 12.38 -2.68 -9.20
C GLY A 77 13.89 -2.95 -9.23
N TYR A 78 14.63 -2.27 -8.37
CA TYR A 78 16.08 -2.38 -8.28
C TYR A 78 16.53 -3.82 -7.99
N LEU A 79 17.56 -4.29 -8.70
CA LEU A 79 18.10 -5.65 -8.54
C LEU A 79 18.50 -5.93 -7.09
N TRP A 80 19.23 -5.00 -6.46
CA TRP A 80 19.67 -5.16 -5.07
C TRP A 80 18.50 -5.38 -4.08
N LEU A 81 17.34 -4.74 -4.33
CA LEU A 81 16.15 -4.92 -3.50
C LEU A 81 15.53 -6.30 -3.75
N ARG A 82 15.43 -6.71 -5.00
CA ARG A 82 14.90 -8.03 -5.38
C ARG A 82 15.77 -9.17 -4.82
N GLU A 83 17.09 -9.03 -4.89
CA GLU A 83 18.05 -9.96 -4.27
C GLU A 83 17.89 -9.99 -2.74
N ALA A 84 17.71 -8.83 -2.10
CA ALA A 84 17.49 -8.75 -0.66
C ALA A 84 16.18 -9.44 -0.26
N ILE A 85 15.12 -9.27 -1.00
CA ILE A 85 13.83 -9.96 -0.78
C ILE A 85 14.01 -11.48 -0.91
N VAL A 86 14.61 -11.97 -1.98
CA VAL A 86 14.87 -13.41 -2.17
C VAL A 86 15.67 -13.97 -1.02
N LYS A 87 16.77 -13.28 -0.66
CA LYS A 87 17.70 -13.73 0.37
C LYS A 87 17.08 -13.75 1.77
N ASN A 88 16.30 -12.74 2.13
CA ASN A 88 15.86 -12.55 3.51
C ASN A 88 14.45 -13.07 3.77
N ASP A 89 13.58 -13.08 2.75
CA ASP A 89 12.19 -13.48 2.93
C ASP A 89 11.89 -14.89 2.43
N PHE A 90 12.49 -15.32 1.34
CA PHE A 90 12.19 -16.62 0.71
C PHE A 90 13.19 -17.71 1.08
N LEU A 91 14.47 -17.44 0.95
CA LEU A 91 15.51 -18.46 1.20
C LEU A 91 15.47 -19.06 2.62
N PRO A 92 15.24 -18.29 3.70
CA PRO A 92 15.12 -18.85 5.05
C PRO A 92 13.92 -19.77 5.24
N ARG A 93 12.93 -19.67 4.34
CA ARG A 93 11.74 -20.56 4.29
C ARG A 93 11.92 -21.77 3.38
N GLY A 94 13.13 -21.97 2.85
CA GLY A 94 13.44 -23.07 1.92
C GLY A 94 12.92 -22.84 0.49
N ILE A 95 12.44 -21.63 0.17
CA ILE A 95 11.94 -21.28 -1.14
C ILE A 95 13.08 -20.65 -1.93
N ARG A 96 13.41 -21.25 -3.08
CA ARG A 96 14.41 -20.72 -4.01
C ARG A 96 13.70 -20.01 -5.13
N LEU A 97 13.96 -18.72 -5.26
CA LEU A 97 13.51 -17.87 -6.37
C LEU A 97 14.73 -17.24 -7.03
N ASP A 98 14.63 -17.03 -8.35
CA ASP A 98 15.53 -16.12 -9.04
C ASP A 98 15.06 -14.67 -8.82
N PRO A 99 15.97 -13.68 -8.63
CA PRO A 99 15.56 -12.28 -8.53
C PRO A 99 14.71 -11.77 -9.71
N SER A 100 14.79 -12.40 -10.88
CA SER A 100 13.93 -12.07 -12.02
C SER A 100 12.44 -12.47 -11.85
N GLU A 101 12.15 -13.32 -10.87
CA GLU A 101 10.79 -13.72 -10.52
C GLU A 101 10.14 -12.77 -9.49
N VAL A 102 10.87 -11.74 -9.04
CA VAL A 102 10.40 -10.75 -8.08
C VAL A 102 10.08 -9.44 -8.78
N PHE A 103 8.87 -8.94 -8.58
CA PHE A 103 8.39 -7.65 -9.07
C PHE A 103 8.06 -6.76 -7.90
N VAL A 104 8.67 -5.57 -7.84
CA VAL A 104 8.40 -4.57 -6.81
C VAL A 104 7.36 -3.58 -7.34
N ASN A 105 6.29 -3.41 -6.59
CA ASN A 105 5.18 -2.52 -6.96
C ASN A 105 4.76 -1.65 -5.77
N ASP A 106 3.73 -0.83 -5.97
CA ASP A 106 3.18 0.09 -4.97
C ASP A 106 2.15 -0.53 -4.04
N GLY A 107 2.01 -1.85 -4.06
CA GLY A 107 1.17 -2.61 -3.14
C GLY A 107 0.21 -3.59 -3.81
N ALA A 108 -0.36 -4.48 -3.01
CA ALA A 108 -1.18 -5.61 -3.45
C ALA A 108 -2.43 -5.23 -4.26
N LYS A 109 -2.92 -4.00 -4.15
CA LYS A 109 -4.07 -3.54 -4.96
C LYS A 109 -3.71 -3.45 -6.44
N SER A 110 -2.52 -2.98 -6.76
CA SER A 110 -2.03 -2.92 -8.14
C SER A 110 -1.90 -4.33 -8.71
N ASP A 111 -1.34 -5.27 -7.95
CA ASP A 111 -1.23 -6.66 -8.36
C ASP A 111 -2.59 -7.30 -8.61
N THR A 112 -3.54 -7.13 -7.69
CA THR A 112 -4.90 -7.69 -7.84
C THR A 112 -5.66 -7.07 -9.01
N GLY A 113 -5.38 -5.83 -9.37
CA GLY A 113 -5.90 -5.20 -10.58
C GLY A 113 -5.30 -5.79 -11.85
N ASN A 114 -3.98 -5.88 -11.89
CA ASN A 114 -3.22 -6.27 -13.09
C ASN A 114 -3.30 -7.77 -13.39
N ILE A 115 -3.35 -8.63 -12.36
CA ILE A 115 -3.38 -10.09 -12.55
C ILE A 115 -4.61 -10.54 -13.36
N GLN A 116 -5.70 -9.77 -13.30
CA GLN A 116 -6.91 -10.08 -14.07
C GLN A 116 -6.68 -9.98 -15.58
N GLU A 117 -5.71 -9.19 -16.03
CA GLU A 117 -5.36 -9.06 -17.44
C GLU A 117 -4.47 -10.21 -17.92
N LEU A 118 -3.78 -10.90 -17.00
CA LEU A 118 -2.90 -12.03 -17.32
C LEU A 118 -3.66 -13.36 -17.47
N VAL A 119 -4.84 -13.47 -16.90
CA VAL A 119 -5.66 -14.69 -16.94
C VAL A 119 -6.88 -14.51 -17.80
N ARG A 120 -7.19 -15.52 -18.62
CA ARG A 120 -8.36 -15.55 -19.48
C ARG A 120 -9.43 -16.39 -18.77
N TRP A 121 -10.62 -15.82 -18.64
CA TRP A 121 -11.83 -16.52 -18.17
C TRP A 121 -12.52 -17.24 -19.32
#